data_f3e176542911215772227a010ecf5d6a
#
_entry.id   f3e176542911215772227a010ecf5d6a
#
_cell.length_a   1.000
_cell.length_b   1.000
_cell.length_c   1.000
_cell.angle_alpha   90.00
_cell.angle_beta   90.00
_cell.angle_gamma   90.00
#
_symmetry.space_group_name_H-M   'P 1'
#
loop_
_entity.id
_entity.type
_entity.pdbx_description
1 polymer ?
#
loop_
_entity_poly.entity_id
_entity_poly.type
_entity_poly.pdbx_seq_one_letter_code
_entity_poly.pdbx_strand_id
1 'polypeptide(L)'
;EGSSGAGLPIWVGFSLGPEEGCEAHEIGDPIELREGGLLRDAVSVAADYSAVDAMVIMHSDVRVAERGIQGLQAVWNGPVGVWAHAARMVDGKIIHDGAISPAEYAAHVPAWRDAGATLIGGCCGIGPPHIAELAPLLAADS
;
A
#
# COMPACT_ATOMS: atom_id res chain seq x y z
N GLU A 1 20.75 -5.59 4.40
CA GLU A 1 21.57 -6.57 5.14
C GLU A 1 21.39 -6.50 6.67
N GLY A 2 20.98 -5.35 7.24
CA GLY A 2 20.89 -5.18 8.70
C GLY A 2 19.79 -5.98 9.40
N SER A 3 18.70 -6.32 8.72
CA SER A 3 17.54 -7.01 9.33
C SER A 3 17.62 -8.54 9.24
N SER A 4 18.33 -9.07 8.26
CA SER A 4 18.40 -10.53 8.01
C SER A 4 19.08 -11.35 9.11
N GLY A 5 19.87 -10.69 9.97
CA GLY A 5 20.54 -11.34 11.10
C GLY A 5 19.67 -11.53 12.36
N ALA A 6 18.49 -10.91 12.42
CA ALA A 6 17.64 -10.94 13.61
C ALA A 6 16.69 -12.16 13.66
N GLY A 7 16.57 -12.94 12.58
CA GLY A 7 15.64 -14.09 12.49
C GLY A 7 14.16 -13.70 12.57
N LEU A 8 13.85 -12.41 12.29
CA LEU A 8 12.49 -11.89 12.28
C LEU A 8 11.98 -11.78 10.84
N PRO A 9 10.65 -11.91 10.62
CA PRO A 9 10.06 -11.67 9.32
C PRO A 9 10.30 -10.24 8.85
N ILE A 10 10.66 -10.08 7.58
CA ILE A 10 10.91 -8.78 6.97
C ILE A 10 9.78 -8.46 6.00
N TRP A 11 9.16 -7.30 6.19
CA TRP A 11 8.18 -6.76 5.26
C TRP A 11 8.75 -5.52 4.59
N VAL A 12 8.69 -5.48 3.27
CA VAL A 12 9.23 -4.37 2.47
C VAL A 12 8.08 -3.52 1.95
N GLY A 13 8.10 -2.23 2.29
CA GLY A 13 7.08 -1.26 1.88
C GLY A 13 7.55 -0.38 0.72
N PHE A 14 6.66 -0.17 -0.25
CA PHE A 14 6.89 0.70 -1.42
C PHE A 14 5.85 1.82 -1.44
N SER A 15 6.33 3.05 -1.63
CA SER A 15 5.49 4.24 -1.82
C SER A 15 5.46 4.62 -3.29
N LEU A 16 4.26 4.83 -3.83
CA LEU A 16 4.03 5.11 -5.25
C LEU A 16 3.80 6.59 -5.51
N GLY A 17 4.10 7.00 -6.74
CA GLY A 17 3.77 8.30 -7.28
C GLY A 17 4.80 9.38 -7.02
N PRO A 18 4.60 10.58 -7.60
CA PRO A 18 5.52 11.69 -7.44
C PRO A 18 5.57 12.17 -5.98
N GLU A 19 6.72 12.70 -5.59
CA GLU A 19 6.98 13.22 -4.23
C GLU A 19 6.08 14.40 -3.89
N GLU A 20 5.68 15.18 -4.88
CA GLU A 20 4.85 16.39 -4.71
C GLU A 20 3.39 16.12 -5.08
N GLY A 21 2.56 16.32 -4.10
CA GLY A 21 1.11 16.42 -4.26
C GLY A 21 0.36 15.12 -4.00
N CYS A 22 -0.46 15.14 -2.95
CA CYS A 22 -1.44 14.09 -2.64
C CYS A 22 -2.52 13.95 -3.74
N GLU A 23 -2.33 14.57 -4.87
CA GLU A 23 -3.22 14.55 -6.03
C GLU A 23 -2.77 13.58 -7.13
N ALA A 24 -1.80 12.71 -6.85
CA ALA A 24 -1.48 11.63 -7.77
C ALA A 24 -2.65 10.63 -7.82
N HIS A 25 -3.67 11.00 -8.57
CA HIS A 25 -4.84 10.16 -8.85
C HIS A 25 -4.54 9.12 -9.92
N GLU A 26 -3.41 9.26 -10.61
CA GLU A 26 -2.97 8.42 -11.70
C GLU A 26 -1.49 8.10 -11.52
N ILE A 27 -1.19 6.81 -11.47
CA ILE A 27 0.18 6.33 -11.63
C ILE A 27 0.39 5.86 -13.06
N GLY A 28 1.54 6.21 -13.61
CA GLY A 28 1.89 5.89 -14.98
C GLY A 28 2.09 4.39 -15.23
N ASP A 29 2.36 4.06 -16.48
CA ASP A 29 2.87 2.77 -16.91
C ASP A 29 4.16 3.03 -17.69
N PRO A 30 5.32 2.64 -17.14
CA PRO A 30 5.54 1.84 -15.92
C PRO A 30 5.25 2.59 -14.61
N ILE A 31 5.00 1.82 -13.55
CA ILE A 31 4.75 2.36 -12.20
C ILE A 31 6.06 2.86 -11.60
N GLU A 32 6.07 4.13 -11.18
CA GLU A 32 7.20 4.76 -10.52
C GLU A 32 7.03 4.82 -9.00
N LEU A 33 8.15 4.73 -8.29
CA LEU A 33 8.22 4.97 -6.86
C LEU A 33 8.25 6.48 -6.59
N ARG A 34 7.79 6.88 -5.40
CA ARG A 34 7.76 8.26 -4.94
C ARG A 34 9.12 8.96 -5.07
N GLU A 35 10.19 8.29 -4.72
CA GLU A 35 11.55 8.82 -4.72
C GLU A 35 12.31 8.52 -6.03
N GLY A 36 11.58 8.13 -7.06
CA GLY A 36 12.14 7.76 -8.36
C GLY A 36 12.50 6.29 -8.49
N GLY A 37 12.68 5.86 -9.73
CA GLY A 37 12.90 4.47 -10.07
C GLY A 37 11.61 3.69 -10.26
N LEU A 38 11.72 2.50 -10.87
CA LEU A 38 10.56 1.69 -11.20
C LEU A 38 10.21 0.71 -10.07
N LEU A 39 8.93 0.59 -9.76
CA LEU A 39 8.44 -0.37 -8.78
C LEU A 39 8.94 -1.78 -9.07
N ARG A 40 8.83 -2.25 -10.31
CA ARG A 40 9.24 -3.61 -10.71
C ARG A 40 10.71 -3.90 -10.41
N ASP A 41 11.59 -2.91 -10.61
CA ASP A 41 13.02 -3.09 -10.41
C ASP A 41 13.34 -3.19 -8.90
N ALA A 42 12.71 -2.34 -8.09
CA ALA A 42 12.83 -2.40 -6.63
C ALA A 42 12.26 -3.69 -6.03
N VAL A 43 11.11 -4.16 -6.54
CA VAL A 43 10.51 -5.45 -6.14
C VAL A 43 11.44 -6.60 -6.50
N SER A 44 12.04 -6.60 -7.69
CA SER A 44 13.00 -7.64 -8.12
C SER A 44 14.20 -7.71 -7.17
N VAL A 45 14.76 -6.56 -6.80
CA VAL A 45 15.86 -6.50 -5.83
C VAL A 45 15.45 -7.05 -4.47
N ALA A 46 14.26 -6.68 -3.97
CA ALA A 46 13.76 -7.16 -2.69
C ALA A 46 13.48 -8.68 -2.72
N ALA A 47 12.98 -9.21 -3.84
CA ALA A 47 12.67 -10.62 -4.01
C ALA A 47 13.91 -11.55 -3.99
N ASP A 48 15.10 -11.01 -4.25
CA ASP A 48 16.36 -11.77 -4.16
C ASP A 48 16.77 -12.08 -2.70
N TYR A 49 16.11 -11.45 -1.72
CA TYR A 49 16.40 -11.70 -0.31
C TYR A 49 15.41 -12.71 0.28
N SER A 50 15.89 -13.90 0.61
CA SER A 50 15.09 -14.99 1.20
C SER A 50 14.47 -14.66 2.57
N ALA A 51 14.89 -13.60 3.22
CA ALA A 51 14.35 -13.12 4.48
C ALA A 51 13.12 -12.20 4.30
N VAL A 52 12.74 -11.86 3.08
CA VAL A 52 11.52 -11.06 2.81
C VAL A 52 10.32 -11.98 2.83
N ASP A 53 9.40 -11.73 3.75
CA ASP A 53 8.19 -12.54 3.96
C ASP A 53 6.94 -11.91 3.32
N ALA A 54 6.92 -10.60 3.16
CA ALA A 54 5.83 -9.88 2.51
C ALA A 54 6.30 -8.57 1.86
N MET A 55 5.57 -8.14 0.85
CA MET A 55 5.75 -6.82 0.23
C MET A 55 4.45 -6.04 0.28
N VAL A 56 4.52 -4.74 0.57
CA VAL A 56 3.34 -3.92 0.80
C VAL A 56 3.41 -2.59 0.04
N ILE A 57 2.29 -2.17 -0.52
CA ILE A 57 2.11 -0.79 -0.96
C ILE A 57 1.72 0.02 0.26
N MET A 58 2.53 1.02 0.59
CA MET A 58 2.31 1.86 1.75
C MET A 58 2.47 3.34 1.38
N HIS A 59 1.91 4.20 2.23
CA HIS A 59 2.04 5.66 2.08
C HIS A 59 1.72 6.15 0.65
N SER A 60 0.75 5.50 0.03
CA SER A 60 0.23 5.77 -1.30
C SER A 60 -1.27 6.01 -1.22
N ASP A 61 -1.81 6.85 -2.07
CA ASP A 61 -3.24 7.16 -2.07
C ASP A 61 -4.09 5.91 -2.33
N VAL A 62 -5.26 5.85 -1.69
CA VAL A 62 -6.22 4.75 -1.85
C VAL A 62 -6.58 4.47 -3.31
N ARG A 63 -6.58 5.52 -4.15
CA ARG A 63 -6.97 5.44 -5.56
C ARG A 63 -5.93 4.77 -6.46
N VAL A 64 -4.66 4.75 -6.05
CA VAL A 64 -3.57 4.12 -6.80
C VAL A 64 -3.12 2.78 -6.20
N ALA A 65 -3.61 2.46 -5.01
CA ALA A 65 -3.19 1.29 -4.26
C ALA A 65 -3.45 -0.04 -4.99
N GLU A 66 -4.62 -0.21 -5.61
CA GLU A 66 -4.96 -1.40 -6.41
C GLU A 66 -3.92 -1.67 -7.49
N ARG A 67 -3.56 -0.63 -8.25
CA ARG A 67 -2.57 -0.76 -9.31
C ARG A 67 -1.17 -1.08 -8.78
N GLY A 68 -0.84 -0.53 -7.61
CA GLY A 68 0.40 -0.89 -6.91
C GLY A 68 0.44 -2.37 -6.51
N ILE A 69 -0.66 -2.91 -5.98
CA ILE A 69 -0.80 -4.33 -5.64
C ILE A 69 -0.58 -5.20 -6.88
N GLN A 70 -1.22 -4.87 -8.01
CA GLN A 70 -1.02 -5.55 -9.29
C GLN A 70 0.45 -5.50 -9.74
N GLY A 71 1.10 -4.35 -9.54
CA GLY A 71 2.53 -4.18 -9.84
C GLY A 71 3.45 -5.06 -8.98
N LEU A 72 3.14 -5.25 -7.70
CA LEU A 72 3.84 -6.22 -6.83
C LEU A 72 3.63 -7.65 -7.33
N GLN A 73 2.40 -8.06 -7.59
CA GLN A 73 2.02 -9.40 -8.04
C GLN A 73 2.67 -9.80 -9.37
N ALA A 74 2.98 -8.82 -10.23
CA ALA A 74 3.63 -9.07 -11.51
C ALA A 74 5.08 -9.62 -11.36
N VAL A 75 5.70 -9.42 -10.19
CA VAL A 75 7.11 -9.77 -9.94
C VAL A 75 7.26 -10.68 -8.72
N TRP A 76 6.41 -10.52 -7.71
CA TRP A 76 6.49 -11.18 -6.41
C TRP A 76 5.35 -12.20 -6.24
N ASN A 77 5.70 -13.43 -5.83
CA ASN A 77 4.74 -14.53 -5.63
C ASN A 77 4.37 -14.78 -4.16
N GLY A 78 4.94 -14.02 -3.24
CA GLY A 78 4.65 -14.12 -1.80
C GLY A 78 3.48 -13.22 -1.38
N PRO A 79 3.22 -13.12 -0.07
CA PRO A 79 2.17 -12.27 0.48
C PRO A 79 2.31 -10.80 0.07
N VAL A 80 1.20 -10.21 -0.34
CA VAL A 80 1.13 -8.79 -0.73
C VAL A 80 0.17 -8.05 0.21
N GLY A 81 0.58 -6.86 0.61
CA GLY A 81 -0.21 -6.02 1.50
C GLY A 81 -0.47 -4.61 0.95
N VAL A 82 -1.40 -3.92 1.62
CA VAL A 82 -1.72 -2.52 1.37
C VAL A 82 -1.96 -1.77 2.67
N TRP A 83 -1.23 -0.68 2.85
CA TRP A 83 -1.42 0.33 3.90
C TRP A 83 -1.54 1.70 3.25
N ALA A 84 -2.66 1.88 2.55
CA ALA A 84 -2.94 3.11 1.84
C ALA A 84 -3.19 4.28 2.81
N HIS A 85 -2.99 5.49 2.32
CA HIS A 85 -3.43 6.69 2.99
C HIS A 85 -4.53 7.38 2.20
N ALA A 86 -5.24 8.28 2.87
CA ALA A 86 -6.07 9.27 2.21
C ALA A 86 -5.61 10.66 2.64
N ALA A 87 -5.68 11.60 1.70
CA ALA A 87 -5.35 12.99 1.96
C ALA A 87 -6.21 13.91 1.08
N ARG A 88 -6.41 15.12 1.56
CA ARG A 88 -7.06 16.20 0.79
C ARG A 88 -6.26 17.48 0.92
N MET A 89 -6.29 18.29 -0.10
CA MET A 89 -5.68 19.61 -0.08
C MET A 89 -6.67 20.63 0.48
N VAL A 90 -6.25 21.39 1.49
CA VAL A 90 -7.03 22.49 2.08
C VAL A 90 -6.09 23.68 2.25
N ASP A 91 -6.38 24.79 1.61
CA ASP A 91 -5.59 26.03 1.67
C ASP A 91 -4.07 25.80 1.45
N GLY A 92 -3.72 24.96 0.48
CA GLY A 92 -2.34 24.62 0.14
C GLY A 92 -1.62 23.71 1.14
N LYS A 93 -2.37 23.11 2.09
CA LYS A 93 -1.85 22.14 3.06
C LYS A 93 -2.46 20.76 2.87
N ILE A 94 -1.64 19.74 3.04
CA ILE A 94 -2.09 18.37 3.03
C ILE A 94 -2.74 18.04 4.37
N ILE A 95 -4.00 17.60 4.33
CA ILE A 95 -4.76 17.16 5.49
C ILE A 95 -5.09 15.69 5.33
N HIS A 96 -4.63 14.88 6.27
CA HIS A 96 -4.93 13.46 6.34
C HIS A 96 -6.18 13.18 7.20
N ASP A 97 -6.33 13.87 8.32
CA ASP A 97 -7.44 13.64 9.24
C ASP A 97 -8.79 13.96 8.57
N GLY A 98 -9.70 12.98 8.59
CA GLY A 98 -11.01 13.10 7.98
C GLY A 98 -11.02 13.26 6.46
N ALA A 99 -9.92 12.91 5.80
CA ALA A 99 -9.83 12.94 4.34
C ALA A 99 -10.71 11.88 3.68
N ILE A 100 -10.93 10.75 4.36
CA ILE A 100 -11.81 9.65 3.97
C ILE A 100 -12.57 9.17 5.20
N SER A 101 -13.80 8.74 5.04
CA SER A 101 -14.56 8.07 6.12
C SER A 101 -14.17 6.59 6.24
N PRO A 102 -14.40 5.96 7.41
CA PRO A 102 -14.17 4.51 7.57
C PRO A 102 -14.89 3.65 6.53
N ALA A 103 -16.15 3.96 6.24
CA ALA A 103 -16.93 3.22 5.26
C ALA A 103 -16.41 3.39 3.82
N GLU A 104 -15.98 4.60 3.44
CA GLU A 104 -15.36 4.85 2.13
C GLU A 104 -14.03 4.11 2.01
N TYR A 105 -13.21 4.09 3.07
CA TYR A 105 -11.96 3.34 3.05
C TYR A 105 -12.22 1.84 2.91
N ALA A 106 -13.16 1.30 3.65
CA ALA A 106 -13.56 -0.11 3.59
C ALA A 106 -14.11 -0.51 2.21
N ALA A 107 -14.73 0.42 1.47
CA ALA A 107 -15.23 0.16 0.12
C ALA A 107 -14.13 -0.19 -0.90
N HIS A 108 -12.87 0.13 -0.63
CA HIS A 108 -11.73 -0.27 -1.48
C HIS A 108 -11.28 -1.72 -1.27
N VAL A 109 -11.63 -2.34 -0.14
CA VAL A 109 -11.16 -3.68 0.24
C VAL A 109 -11.42 -4.76 -0.82
N PRO A 110 -12.63 -4.86 -1.41
CA PRO A 110 -12.89 -5.87 -2.44
C PRO A 110 -11.91 -5.76 -3.62
N ALA A 111 -11.72 -4.56 -4.15
CA ALA A 111 -10.79 -4.35 -5.27
C ALA A 111 -9.33 -4.68 -4.90
N TRP A 112 -8.90 -4.33 -3.69
CA TRP A 112 -7.54 -4.69 -3.24
C TRP A 112 -7.35 -6.19 -3.08
N ARG A 113 -8.37 -6.91 -2.60
CA ARG A 113 -8.35 -8.37 -2.48
C ARG A 113 -8.36 -9.04 -3.85
N ASP A 114 -9.21 -8.58 -4.76
CA ASP A 114 -9.25 -9.07 -6.15
C ASP A 114 -7.91 -8.85 -6.87
N ALA A 115 -7.21 -7.76 -6.55
CA ALA A 115 -5.86 -7.49 -7.01
C ALA A 115 -4.78 -8.36 -6.32
N GLY A 116 -5.12 -9.13 -5.27
CA GLY A 116 -4.24 -10.10 -4.61
C GLY A 116 -3.71 -9.68 -3.23
N ALA A 117 -4.21 -8.59 -2.64
CA ALA A 117 -3.80 -8.22 -1.28
C ALA A 117 -4.35 -9.21 -0.23
N THR A 118 -3.46 -9.74 0.59
CA THR A 118 -3.78 -10.61 1.73
C THR A 118 -3.56 -9.92 3.09
N LEU A 119 -2.85 -8.80 3.09
CA LEU A 119 -2.55 -7.99 4.27
C LEU A 119 -3.13 -6.58 4.04
N ILE A 120 -4.13 -6.18 4.82
CA ILE A 120 -4.78 -4.88 4.65
C ILE A 120 -4.74 -4.12 5.97
N GLY A 121 -4.24 -2.90 5.91
CA GLY A 121 -4.14 -2.01 7.05
C GLY A 121 -4.35 -0.56 6.64
N GLY A 122 -3.69 0.36 7.30
CA GLY A 122 -3.79 1.78 6.99
C GLY A 122 -2.53 2.54 7.32
N CYS A 123 -2.38 3.71 6.71
CA CYS A 123 -1.29 4.65 6.94
C CYS A 123 -1.85 6.00 7.41
N CYS A 124 -1.34 7.12 6.94
CA CYS A 124 -1.71 8.46 7.38
C CYS A 124 -3.20 8.73 7.20
N GLY A 125 -3.86 9.25 8.24
CA GLY A 125 -5.28 9.55 8.26
C GLY A 125 -6.20 8.34 8.51
N ILE A 126 -5.67 7.13 8.59
CA ILE A 126 -6.41 5.91 8.83
C ILE A 126 -6.25 5.50 10.29
N GLY A 127 -7.31 5.64 11.06
CA GLY A 127 -7.32 5.38 12.50
C GLY A 127 -8.16 4.16 12.90
N PRO A 128 -8.31 3.91 14.22
CA PRO A 128 -9.04 2.75 14.73
C PRO A 128 -10.46 2.54 14.18
N PRO A 129 -11.25 3.59 13.92
CA PRO A 129 -12.57 3.41 13.32
C PRO A 129 -12.50 2.79 11.91
N HIS A 130 -11.50 3.15 11.10
CA HIS A 130 -11.29 2.56 9.78
C HIS A 130 -10.96 1.06 9.90
N ILE A 131 -10.05 0.71 10.82
CA ILE A 131 -9.67 -0.69 11.04
C ILE A 131 -10.86 -1.51 11.55
N ALA A 132 -11.74 -0.93 12.35
CA ALA A 132 -12.96 -1.61 12.81
C ALA A 132 -13.91 -1.97 11.63
N GLU A 133 -14.02 -1.11 10.62
CA GLU A 133 -14.79 -1.41 9.40
C GLU A 133 -14.13 -2.48 8.53
N LEU A 134 -12.79 -2.59 8.54
CA LEU A 134 -12.07 -3.63 7.78
C LEU A 134 -12.26 -5.03 8.39
N ALA A 135 -12.29 -5.13 9.72
CA ALA A 135 -12.24 -6.41 10.42
C ALA A 135 -13.30 -7.43 9.96
N PRO A 136 -14.60 -7.09 9.83
CA PRO A 136 -15.60 -8.04 9.36
C PRO A 136 -15.41 -8.47 7.90
N LEU A 137 -14.86 -7.58 7.05
CA LEU A 137 -14.60 -7.89 5.64
C LEU A 137 -13.44 -8.87 5.46
N LEU A 138 -12.48 -8.85 6.39
CA LEU A 138 -11.31 -9.72 6.35
C LEU A 138 -11.55 -11.07 7.04
N ALA A 139 -12.50 -11.13 7.99
CA ALA A 139 -12.85 -12.35 8.71
C ALA A 139 -13.76 -13.29 7.89
N ALA A 140 -14.42 -12.81 6.85
CA ALA A 140 -15.42 -13.58 6.10
C ALA A 140 -14.85 -14.75 5.29
N ASP A 141 -13.51 -14.87 5.15
CA ASP A 141 -12.83 -15.89 4.35
C ASP A 141 -11.86 -16.76 5.18
N SER A 142 -12.02 -16.79 6.48
CA SER A 142 -11.19 -17.59 7.39
C SER A 142 -11.81 -18.93 7.70
#